data_5c18bafd0b43edb6b48a245a0609abbb
#
_entry.id   5c18bafd0b43edb6b48a245a0609abbb
#
_cell.length_a   1.000
_cell.length_b   1.000
_cell.length_c   1.000
_cell.angle_alpha   90.00
_cell.angle_beta   90.00
_cell.angle_gamma   90.00
#
_symmetry.space_group_name_H-M   'P 1'
#
loop_
_entity.id
_entity.type
_entity.pdbx_description
1 polymer ?
#
loop_
_entity_poly.entity_id
_entity_poly.type
_entity_poly.pdbx_seq_one_letter_code
_entity_poly.pdbx_strand_id
1 'polypeptide(L)'
;MRGGSGGGLNVNWDSSWEVVASVTDYGWSAEFAIPFTTIRYPKGENQTWGVNFERTIRRNNETAFWAPLERQFNLTRLTHAGQLQGMNVPDSRNLKILPYALASASHDYTAAQAETEYDGDLGVDVKYSITPSLTLDATYNTDFAQVEVDEQQINLDRFSLFFPEKRPFFLENAGLFSVGETGEAEVFFSRRIGIDEGGGTVPILGGARVTGSVGAYKVGLLEMQTEEVGGVIQANNFGVARVMREFPNRTSVGVLFTNRLGTGDLAPEDDYNRVGAFDAKVGIGDYGSVSGFIAASDTPGREGNATAGQLSGTYSNERVTLSAGYTEVAEAFNPEVGFLRRSDYRKLSGSVFTRFRPEDFIGIQELRPHVNYRGYWQRDGFQQTGYLHVDNHWEFRSGYEIHTGRNWTYEGVDEAFDISEGVRVPVGDYSHAEWAFRFMTPEKDAVRFELAINRGGFFGGDRTAIVPTLSARKGDKLTTEIALGHNRVELP
;
A
#
# COMPACT_ATOMS: atom_id res chain seq x y z
N MET A 1 -7.54 9.73 -1.44
CA MET A 1 -6.16 9.89 -1.94
C MET A 1 -5.58 8.54 -2.30
N ARG A 2 -4.71 8.46 -3.30
CA ARG A 2 -3.91 7.24 -3.44
C ARG A 2 -3.01 7.16 -2.22
N GLY A 3 -3.14 6.09 -1.46
CA GLY A 3 -2.32 5.84 -0.29
C GLY A 3 -0.85 5.67 -0.68
N GLY A 4 0.07 5.95 0.23
CA GLY A 4 1.46 5.59 0.12
C GLY A 4 1.64 4.09 -0.08
N SER A 5 2.59 3.53 0.56
CA SER A 5 2.96 2.11 0.51
C SER A 5 1.77 1.15 0.37
N GLY A 6 1.31 0.90 -0.84
CA GLY A 6 0.16 0.03 -1.09
C GLY A 6 -0.53 0.30 -2.42
N GLY A 7 -0.23 1.42 -3.09
CA GLY A 7 -0.75 1.72 -4.45
C GLY A 7 -2.27 1.82 -4.59
N GLY A 8 -3.02 1.53 -3.51
CA GLY A 8 -4.47 1.57 -3.42
C GLY A 8 -5.02 2.93 -2.95
N LEU A 9 -6.33 2.99 -2.76
CA LEU A 9 -6.97 4.09 -2.05
C LEU A 9 -6.63 3.95 -0.56
N ASN A 10 -6.18 5.05 0.07
CA ASN A 10 -6.06 5.07 1.52
C ASN A 10 -7.45 5.21 2.14
N VAL A 11 -7.98 4.11 2.66
CA VAL A 11 -9.30 4.07 3.32
C VAL A 11 -9.29 4.71 4.70
N ASN A 12 -8.11 4.87 5.31
CA ASN A 12 -7.94 5.51 6.62
C ASN A 12 -7.76 7.03 6.51
N TRP A 13 -7.73 7.58 5.27
CA TRP A 13 -7.70 9.03 5.10
C TRP A 13 -9.04 9.62 5.51
N ASP A 14 -9.01 10.54 6.44
CA ASP A 14 -10.15 11.29 6.92
C ASP A 14 -9.92 12.81 6.79
N SER A 15 -11.01 13.56 6.68
CA SER A 15 -10.97 15.02 6.64
C SER A 15 -12.33 15.61 6.98
N SER A 16 -12.39 16.90 7.29
CA SER A 16 -13.62 17.59 7.69
C SER A 16 -14.55 17.75 6.48
N TRP A 17 -15.70 17.09 6.51
CA TRP A 17 -16.79 17.25 5.57
C TRP A 17 -18.09 16.78 6.24
N GLU A 18 -19.22 17.21 5.74
CA GLU A 18 -20.52 16.84 6.27
C GLU A 18 -21.39 16.21 5.17
N VAL A 19 -22.21 15.26 5.53
CA VAL A 19 -23.20 14.66 4.65
C VAL A 19 -24.52 14.48 5.39
N VAL A 20 -25.59 14.88 4.73
CA VAL A 20 -26.97 14.59 5.19
C VAL A 20 -27.63 13.75 4.12
N ALA A 21 -28.22 12.63 4.51
CA ALA A 21 -28.96 11.77 3.61
C ALA A 21 -30.41 11.62 4.06
N SER A 22 -31.31 11.55 3.11
CA SER A 22 -32.73 11.31 3.35
C SER A 22 -33.24 10.21 2.43
N VAL A 23 -34.18 9.41 2.97
CA VAL A 23 -34.90 8.37 2.23
C VAL A 23 -36.35 8.83 2.05
N THR A 24 -36.83 8.76 0.81
CA THR A 24 -38.18 9.14 0.40
C THR A 24 -38.89 7.97 -0.27
N ASP A 25 -40.19 8.11 -0.57
CA ASP A 25 -40.95 7.06 -1.26
C ASP A 25 -40.44 6.74 -2.68
N TYR A 26 -39.77 7.69 -3.32
CA TYR A 26 -39.24 7.53 -4.68
C TYR A 26 -37.72 7.27 -4.74
N GLY A 27 -37.02 7.26 -3.59
CA GLY A 27 -35.61 7.00 -3.55
C GLY A 27 -34.89 7.60 -2.35
N TRP A 28 -33.63 7.93 -2.54
CA TRP A 28 -32.82 8.61 -1.53
C TRP A 28 -32.01 9.74 -2.15
N SER A 29 -31.66 10.71 -1.34
CA SER A 29 -30.77 11.81 -1.69
C SER A 29 -29.67 11.94 -0.65
N ALA A 30 -28.52 12.45 -1.05
CA ALA A 30 -27.44 12.84 -0.17
C ALA A 30 -26.92 14.23 -0.56
N GLU A 31 -26.72 15.09 0.41
CA GLU A 31 -26.17 16.42 0.26
C GLU A 31 -24.84 16.49 1.00
N PHE A 32 -23.80 16.94 0.30
CA PHE A 32 -22.44 16.98 0.81
C PHE A 32 -21.99 18.43 0.98
N ALA A 33 -21.49 18.77 2.17
CA ALA A 33 -20.83 20.05 2.44
C ALA A 33 -19.32 19.77 2.64
N ILE A 34 -18.52 20.15 1.66
CA ILE A 34 -17.06 19.94 1.66
C ILE A 34 -16.40 21.32 1.77
N PRO A 35 -15.89 21.69 2.97
CA PRO A 35 -15.17 22.96 3.13
C PRO A 35 -13.96 23.05 2.19
N PHE A 36 -13.70 24.23 1.65
CA PHE A 36 -12.51 24.45 0.82
C PHE A 36 -11.19 24.18 1.56
N THR A 37 -11.19 24.25 2.88
CA THR A 37 -10.04 23.90 3.72
C THR A 37 -9.72 22.40 3.73
N THR A 38 -10.66 21.56 3.30
CA THR A 38 -10.49 20.10 3.19
C THR A 38 -9.74 19.68 1.94
N ILE A 39 -9.84 20.48 0.88
CA ILE A 39 -9.27 20.17 -0.44
C ILE A 39 -8.16 21.13 -0.80
N ARG A 40 -7.28 20.71 -1.69
CA ARG A 40 -6.16 21.52 -2.18
C ARG A 40 -6.43 21.95 -3.61
N TYR A 41 -6.25 23.22 -3.89
CA TYR A 41 -6.50 23.81 -5.20
C TYR A 41 -5.49 24.91 -5.51
N PRO A 42 -5.23 25.20 -6.81
CA PRO A 42 -4.41 26.34 -7.19
C PRO A 42 -5.13 27.64 -6.87
N LYS A 43 -4.37 28.73 -6.67
CA LYS A 43 -4.96 30.07 -6.59
C LYS A 43 -5.53 30.48 -7.93
N GLY A 44 -6.60 31.24 -7.94
CA GLY A 44 -7.18 31.83 -9.13
C GLY A 44 -8.71 31.88 -9.11
N GLU A 45 -9.24 32.77 -9.94
CA GLU A 45 -10.68 32.91 -10.19
C GLU A 45 -11.10 32.08 -11.40
N ASN A 46 -12.38 31.80 -11.50
CA ASN A 46 -12.99 31.10 -12.63
C ASN A 46 -12.33 29.75 -12.95
N GLN A 47 -12.08 28.95 -11.91
CA GLN A 47 -11.44 27.64 -12.05
C GLN A 47 -12.37 26.60 -12.66
N THR A 48 -11.78 25.60 -13.31
CA THR A 48 -12.48 24.40 -13.80
C THR A 48 -11.98 23.19 -13.02
N TRP A 49 -12.88 22.44 -12.41
CA TRP A 49 -12.58 21.26 -11.62
C TRP A 49 -13.16 20.02 -12.27
N GLY A 50 -12.45 18.90 -12.17
CA GLY A 50 -12.98 17.59 -12.53
C GLY A 50 -13.81 17.04 -11.36
N VAL A 51 -15.03 16.59 -11.67
CA VAL A 51 -15.94 15.96 -10.71
C VAL A 51 -16.58 14.72 -11.33
N ASN A 52 -16.75 13.67 -10.55
CA ASN A 52 -17.58 12.53 -10.90
C ASN A 52 -18.20 11.93 -9.66
N PHE A 53 -19.31 11.23 -9.82
CA PHE A 53 -20.03 10.53 -8.77
C PHE A 53 -20.20 9.07 -9.17
N GLU A 54 -20.02 8.18 -8.20
CA GLU A 54 -20.28 6.76 -8.32
C GLU A 54 -21.42 6.37 -7.41
N ARG A 55 -22.35 5.59 -7.92
CA ARG A 55 -23.47 5.04 -7.18
C ARG A 55 -23.52 3.54 -7.33
N THR A 56 -23.36 2.82 -6.23
CA THR A 56 -23.57 1.36 -6.20
C THR A 56 -25.04 1.05 -5.90
N ILE A 57 -25.69 0.35 -6.82
CA ILE A 57 -27.10 -0.11 -6.70
C ILE A 57 -27.05 -1.60 -6.35
N ARG A 58 -26.92 -1.90 -5.07
CA ARG A 58 -26.70 -3.28 -4.59
C ARG A 58 -27.78 -4.27 -5.01
N ARG A 59 -29.06 -3.87 -5.02
CA ARG A 59 -30.18 -4.74 -5.44
C ARG A 59 -30.01 -5.29 -6.86
N ASN A 60 -29.33 -4.53 -7.74
CA ASN A 60 -29.14 -4.86 -9.15
C ASN A 60 -27.73 -5.41 -9.42
N ASN A 61 -26.81 -5.39 -8.44
CA ASN A 61 -25.38 -5.61 -8.62
C ASN A 61 -24.81 -4.69 -9.71
N GLU A 62 -25.13 -3.39 -9.62
CA GLU A 62 -24.87 -2.38 -10.65
C GLU A 62 -24.11 -1.20 -10.05
N THR A 63 -23.15 -0.69 -10.79
CA THR A 63 -22.44 0.56 -10.51
C THR A 63 -22.74 1.56 -11.64
N ALA A 64 -23.20 2.75 -11.29
CA ALA A 64 -23.48 3.83 -12.21
C ALA A 64 -22.59 5.03 -11.91
N PHE A 65 -22.15 5.72 -12.98
CA PHE A 65 -21.35 6.93 -12.90
C PHE A 65 -22.11 8.12 -13.49
N TRP A 66 -21.95 9.30 -12.88
CA TRP A 66 -22.55 10.52 -13.41
C TRP A 66 -21.88 10.95 -14.73
N ALA A 67 -20.55 11.05 -14.77
CA ALA A 67 -19.83 11.15 -16.03
C ALA A 67 -19.44 9.74 -16.49
N PRO A 68 -19.73 9.36 -17.76
CA PRO A 68 -19.53 8.00 -18.23
C PRO A 68 -18.09 7.54 -18.11
N LEU A 69 -17.89 6.34 -17.58
CA LEU A 69 -16.60 5.66 -17.51
C LEU A 69 -16.67 4.31 -18.21
N GLU A 70 -15.63 4.00 -18.97
CA GLU A 70 -15.45 2.65 -19.49
C GLU A 70 -15.18 1.69 -18.31
N ARG A 71 -15.64 0.43 -18.42
CA ARG A 71 -15.65 -0.54 -17.31
C ARG A 71 -14.28 -0.85 -16.67
N GLN A 72 -13.20 -0.71 -17.42
CA GLN A 72 -11.85 -0.90 -16.92
C GLN A 72 -11.33 0.27 -16.07
N PHE A 73 -12.04 1.38 -16.05
CA PHE A 73 -11.70 2.57 -15.27
C PHE A 73 -12.59 2.71 -14.05
N ASN A 74 -12.11 3.46 -13.07
CA ASN A 74 -12.84 3.85 -11.86
C ASN A 74 -12.72 5.38 -11.66
N LEU A 75 -13.29 5.90 -10.60
CA LEU A 75 -13.28 7.34 -10.28
C LEU A 75 -11.88 7.99 -10.26
N THR A 76 -10.82 7.21 -10.10
CA THR A 76 -9.44 7.74 -10.12
C THR A 76 -8.99 8.12 -11.54
N ARG A 77 -9.77 7.78 -12.57
CA ARG A 77 -9.51 8.17 -13.95
C ARG A 77 -10.02 9.58 -14.24
N LEU A 78 -9.32 10.58 -13.72
CA LEU A 78 -9.73 11.99 -13.78
C LEU A 78 -9.87 12.56 -15.19
N THR A 79 -9.23 11.95 -16.21
CA THR A 79 -9.38 12.37 -17.61
C THR A 79 -10.79 12.17 -18.15
N HIS A 80 -11.63 11.38 -17.51
CA HIS A 80 -13.03 11.13 -17.85
C HIS A 80 -14.02 11.79 -16.86
N ALA A 81 -13.53 12.61 -15.94
CA ALA A 81 -14.39 13.36 -15.02
C ALA A 81 -15.21 14.41 -15.77
N GLY A 82 -16.42 14.64 -15.31
CA GLY A 82 -17.22 15.80 -15.72
C GLY A 82 -16.55 17.10 -15.27
N GLN A 83 -16.93 18.23 -15.83
CA GLN A 83 -16.33 19.52 -15.55
C GLN A 83 -17.29 20.41 -14.74
N LEU A 84 -16.81 20.92 -13.61
CA LEU A 84 -17.43 21.98 -12.85
C LEU A 84 -16.67 23.29 -13.18
N GLN A 85 -17.31 24.21 -13.88
CA GLN A 85 -16.69 25.43 -14.39
C GLN A 85 -17.14 26.66 -13.60
N GLY A 86 -16.36 27.72 -13.66
CA GLY A 86 -16.71 29.00 -13.05
C GLY A 86 -16.54 29.03 -11.52
N MET A 87 -15.72 28.16 -10.97
CA MET A 87 -15.49 28.09 -9.54
C MET A 87 -14.64 29.28 -9.07
N ASN A 88 -15.24 30.10 -8.22
CA ASN A 88 -14.53 31.15 -7.49
C ASN A 88 -14.24 30.65 -6.07
N VAL A 89 -13.00 30.29 -5.83
CA VAL A 89 -12.58 29.70 -4.57
C VAL A 89 -11.83 30.70 -3.69
N PRO A 90 -12.04 30.69 -2.37
CA PRO A 90 -11.39 31.63 -1.49
C PRO A 90 -9.88 31.35 -1.39
N ASP A 91 -9.07 32.39 -1.18
CA ASP A 91 -7.68 32.27 -0.77
C ASP A 91 -7.64 32.04 0.75
N SER A 92 -8.13 30.89 1.20
CA SER A 92 -8.21 30.57 2.63
C SER A 92 -6.92 29.95 3.14
N ARG A 93 -6.49 30.41 4.31
CA ARG A 93 -5.43 29.77 5.09
C ARG A 93 -6.08 29.04 6.26
N ASN A 94 -5.73 27.79 6.45
CA ASN A 94 -6.20 26.99 7.56
C ASN A 94 -5.07 26.77 8.56
N LEU A 95 -5.33 27.08 9.83
CA LEU A 95 -4.46 26.70 10.95
C LEU A 95 -5.26 25.79 11.86
N LYS A 96 -4.78 24.57 12.05
CA LYS A 96 -5.35 23.60 12.97
C LYS A 96 -4.27 23.19 13.96
N ILE A 97 -4.58 23.28 15.25
CA ILE A 97 -3.70 22.87 16.34
C ILE A 97 -4.46 21.81 17.14
N LEU A 98 -3.84 20.66 17.31
CA LEU A 98 -4.40 19.47 17.95
C LEU A 98 -3.48 19.05 19.10
N PRO A 99 -3.69 19.56 20.31
CA PRO A 99 -3.03 19.02 21.48
C PRO A 99 -3.67 17.68 21.87
N TYR A 100 -2.87 16.75 22.37
CA TYR A 100 -3.34 15.48 22.90
C TYR A 100 -2.56 15.06 24.14
N ALA A 101 -3.20 14.18 24.91
CA ALA A 101 -2.61 13.52 26.07
C ALA A 101 -2.86 12.02 25.94
N LEU A 102 -1.85 11.23 26.20
CA LEU A 102 -1.91 9.77 26.23
C LEU A 102 -1.66 9.27 27.65
N ALA A 103 -2.32 8.19 28.01
CA ALA A 103 -1.98 7.36 29.15
C ALA A 103 -2.02 5.89 28.71
N SER A 104 -0.98 5.14 28.99
CA SER A 104 -0.88 3.72 28.69
C SER A 104 -0.58 2.89 29.92
N ALA A 105 -1.00 1.63 29.89
CA ALA A 105 -0.62 0.62 30.86
C ALA A 105 -0.24 -0.65 30.11
N SER A 106 0.98 -1.13 30.30
CA SER A 106 1.48 -2.35 29.67
C SER A 106 1.86 -3.39 30.72
N HIS A 107 1.65 -4.66 30.41
CA HIS A 107 2.02 -5.76 31.27
C HIS A 107 2.64 -6.88 30.44
N ASP A 108 3.93 -7.14 30.66
CA ASP A 108 4.63 -8.23 29.97
C ASP A 108 4.55 -9.51 30.78
N TYR A 109 3.74 -10.46 30.32
CA TYR A 109 3.59 -11.78 30.92
C TYR A 109 4.75 -12.73 30.64
N THR A 110 5.69 -12.36 29.77
CA THR A 110 6.88 -13.18 29.45
C THR A 110 8.07 -12.86 30.33
N ALA A 111 8.07 -11.72 30.99
CA ALA A 111 9.11 -11.31 31.89
C ALA A 111 9.09 -12.15 33.21
N ALA A 112 10.27 -12.48 33.73
CA ALA A 112 10.41 -13.27 34.94
C ALA A 112 9.82 -12.58 36.21
N GLN A 113 9.73 -11.25 36.18
CA GLN A 113 9.00 -10.41 37.15
C GLN A 113 8.09 -9.49 36.31
N ALA A 114 6.86 -9.91 36.10
CA ALA A 114 5.89 -9.15 35.36
C ALA A 114 5.32 -8.04 36.26
N GLU A 115 5.67 -6.79 35.97
CA GLU A 115 5.09 -5.60 36.59
C GLU A 115 4.25 -4.86 35.55
N THR A 116 3.21 -4.16 36.02
CA THR A 116 2.44 -3.26 35.14
C THR A 116 3.17 -1.93 35.09
N GLU A 117 3.62 -1.57 33.90
CA GLU A 117 4.20 -0.27 33.62
C GLU A 117 3.10 0.71 33.19
N TYR A 118 3.12 1.91 33.77
CA TYR A 118 2.24 3.01 33.41
C TYR A 118 3.08 4.09 32.77
N ASP A 119 2.64 4.54 31.62
CA ASP A 119 3.28 5.64 30.90
C ASP A 119 2.28 6.73 30.55
N GLY A 120 2.73 7.96 30.44
CA GLY A 120 1.89 9.10 30.10
C GLY A 120 2.65 10.12 29.26
N ASP A 121 2.00 10.58 28.21
CA ASP A 121 2.64 11.45 27.23
C ASP A 121 1.74 12.61 26.81
N LEU A 122 2.35 13.72 26.40
CA LEU A 122 1.69 14.92 25.90
C LEU A 122 2.31 15.34 24.58
N GLY A 123 1.49 15.61 23.59
CA GLY A 123 1.98 16.06 22.30
C GLY A 123 1.08 17.09 21.64
N VAL A 124 1.55 17.62 20.50
CA VAL A 124 0.80 18.58 19.71
C VAL A 124 1.10 18.42 18.24
N ASP A 125 0.04 18.40 17.45
CA ASP A 125 0.10 18.48 16.00
C ASP A 125 -0.36 19.87 15.52
N VAL A 126 0.35 20.40 14.53
CA VAL A 126 0.04 21.68 13.91
C VAL A 126 -0.06 21.48 12.40
N LYS A 127 -1.19 21.87 11.83
CA LYS A 127 -1.38 21.90 10.39
C LYS A 127 -1.65 23.32 9.93
N TYR A 128 -0.83 23.79 9.00
CA TYR A 128 -0.93 25.14 8.46
C TYR A 128 -0.89 25.17 6.94
N SER A 129 -1.91 25.75 6.32
CA SER A 129 -1.92 26.01 4.88
C SER A 129 -1.07 27.23 4.57
N ILE A 130 0.18 27.01 4.11
CA ILE A 130 1.08 28.10 3.66
C ILE A 130 0.43 28.82 2.46
N THR A 131 -0.12 28.02 1.55
CA THR A 131 -1.01 28.46 0.46
C THR A 131 -2.16 27.46 0.32
N PRO A 132 -3.22 27.72 -0.44
CA PRO A 132 -4.26 26.72 -0.69
C PRO A 132 -3.77 25.42 -1.32
N SER A 133 -2.57 25.42 -1.92
CA SER A 133 -1.95 24.26 -2.57
C SER A 133 -0.75 23.67 -1.82
N LEU A 134 -0.27 24.33 -0.76
CA LEU A 134 0.93 23.93 -0.01
C LEU A 134 0.66 23.93 1.49
N THR A 135 0.87 22.82 2.15
CA THR A 135 0.58 22.63 3.59
C THR A 135 1.84 22.24 4.34
N LEU A 136 2.02 22.84 5.50
CA LEU A 136 2.94 22.43 6.55
C LEU A 136 2.16 21.61 7.58
N ASP A 137 2.64 20.42 7.88
CA ASP A 137 2.24 19.61 9.01
C ASP A 137 3.45 19.47 9.93
N ALA A 138 3.33 19.82 11.21
CA ALA A 138 4.37 19.69 12.21
C ALA A 138 3.82 18.93 13.40
N THR A 139 4.68 18.15 14.04
CA THR A 139 4.33 17.36 15.20
C THR A 139 5.44 17.43 16.24
N TYR A 140 5.06 17.45 17.49
CA TYR A 140 5.97 17.33 18.63
C TYR A 140 5.45 16.25 19.56
N ASN A 141 6.35 15.33 19.94
CA ASN A 141 6.07 14.17 20.76
C ASN A 141 4.89 13.36 20.22
N THR A 142 5.07 12.83 19.01
CA THR A 142 4.00 12.20 18.24
C THR A 142 3.57 10.90 18.88
N ASP A 143 2.31 10.83 19.30
CA ASP A 143 1.71 9.61 19.79
C ASP A 143 1.42 8.62 18.65
N PHE A 144 2.04 7.46 18.75
CA PHE A 144 1.75 6.31 17.87
C PHE A 144 0.92 5.22 18.58
N ALA A 145 0.53 5.41 19.83
CA ALA A 145 -0.28 4.43 20.56
C ALA A 145 -1.71 4.28 20.01
N GLN A 146 -2.18 5.26 19.23
CA GLN A 146 -3.45 5.15 18.50
C GLN A 146 -3.34 4.38 17.17
N VAL A 147 -2.16 3.87 16.84
CA VAL A 147 -2.01 3.06 15.63
C VAL A 147 -2.69 1.71 15.87
N GLU A 148 -3.63 1.37 15.01
CA GLU A 148 -4.24 0.05 15.00
C GLU A 148 -3.15 -1.03 14.96
N VAL A 149 -3.29 -2.04 15.81
CA VAL A 149 -2.40 -3.21 15.83
C VAL A 149 -2.39 -3.84 14.44
N ASP A 150 -1.22 -4.26 13.98
CA ASP A 150 -1.13 -4.99 12.72
C ASP A 150 -1.88 -6.31 12.82
N GLU A 151 -2.52 -6.69 11.73
CA GLU A 151 -3.14 -8.01 11.64
C GLU A 151 -2.08 -9.09 11.77
N GLN A 152 -2.33 -10.08 12.61
CA GLN A 152 -1.43 -11.20 12.76
C GLN A 152 -1.32 -11.96 11.44
N GLN A 153 -0.10 -12.09 10.92
CA GLN A 153 0.20 -12.84 9.71
C GLN A 153 1.06 -14.06 10.05
N ILE A 154 0.72 -15.19 9.44
CA ILE A 154 1.54 -16.40 9.52
C ILE A 154 2.56 -16.33 8.39
N ASN A 155 3.84 -16.19 8.73
CA ASN A 155 4.92 -16.24 7.75
C ASN A 155 5.39 -17.70 7.57
N LEU A 156 5.06 -18.28 6.44
CA LEU A 156 5.55 -19.60 6.01
C LEU A 156 6.65 -19.45 4.93
N ASP A 157 7.30 -18.30 4.89
CA ASP A 157 8.31 -17.92 3.90
C ASP A 157 9.57 -17.39 4.63
N ARG A 158 10.72 -17.37 3.94
CA ARG A 158 12.00 -16.83 4.43
C ARG A 158 12.15 -15.32 4.20
N PHE A 159 11.18 -14.69 3.54
CA PHE A 159 11.22 -13.28 3.22
C PHE A 159 10.41 -12.42 4.19
N SER A 160 10.81 -11.16 4.33
CA SER A 160 10.18 -10.22 5.24
C SER A 160 8.70 -9.98 4.89
N LEU A 161 7.86 -9.92 5.92
CA LEU A 161 6.47 -9.48 5.79
C LEU A 161 6.42 -7.97 5.57
N PHE A 162 5.42 -7.54 4.82
CA PHE A 162 5.12 -6.13 4.61
C PHE A 162 3.87 -5.74 5.41
N PHE A 163 4.02 -4.72 6.25
CA PHE A 163 2.92 -4.11 6.99
C PHE A 163 2.75 -2.66 6.54
N PRO A 164 1.57 -2.25 6.04
CA PRO A 164 1.36 -0.90 5.53
C PRO A 164 1.47 0.16 6.62
N GLU A 165 1.78 1.39 6.24
CA GLU A 165 1.74 2.54 7.13
C GLU A 165 0.28 2.80 7.57
N LYS A 166 0.06 3.01 8.87
CA LYS A 166 -1.26 3.29 9.44
C LYS A 166 -1.33 4.65 10.16
N ARG A 167 -0.19 5.25 10.47
CA ARG A 167 -0.11 6.50 11.23
C ARG A 167 -0.62 7.69 10.43
N PRO A 168 -1.65 8.45 10.92
CA PRO A 168 -2.30 9.51 10.16
C PRO A 168 -1.35 10.59 9.66
N PHE A 169 -0.35 10.98 10.46
CA PHE A 169 0.67 11.96 10.05
C PHE A 169 1.37 11.55 8.75
N PHE A 170 1.73 10.28 8.57
CA PHE A 170 2.44 9.81 7.39
C PHE A 170 1.51 9.47 6.23
N LEU A 171 0.24 9.15 6.48
CA LEU A 171 -0.72 8.74 5.45
C LEU A 171 -1.13 9.89 4.53
N GLU A 172 -1.22 11.10 5.06
CA GLU A 172 -1.63 12.24 4.24
C GLU A 172 -0.56 12.57 3.18
N ASN A 173 -0.95 12.56 1.90
CA ASN A 173 -0.06 12.74 0.74
C ASN A 173 1.12 11.75 0.63
N ALA A 174 1.07 10.62 1.31
CA ALA A 174 2.11 9.60 1.25
C ALA A 174 2.49 9.19 -0.18
N GLY A 175 1.53 9.15 -1.11
CA GLY A 175 1.79 8.86 -2.52
C GLY A 175 2.74 9.85 -3.23
N LEU A 176 2.95 11.04 -2.67
CA LEU A 176 3.94 11.97 -3.21
C LEU A 176 5.38 11.45 -3.02
N PHE A 177 5.66 10.78 -1.90
CA PHE A 177 6.98 10.24 -1.58
C PHE A 177 7.21 8.82 -2.10
N SER A 178 6.22 8.20 -2.71
CA SER A 178 6.31 6.82 -3.20
C SER A 178 7.17 6.73 -4.45
N VAL A 179 8.27 5.95 -4.37
CA VAL A 179 9.13 5.54 -5.49
C VAL A 179 9.46 4.07 -5.32
N GLY A 180 9.17 3.27 -6.34
CA GLY A 180 9.35 1.82 -6.32
C GLY A 180 8.06 1.02 -6.34
N GLU A 181 8.14 -0.27 -6.08
CA GLU A 181 7.03 -1.22 -6.01
C GLU A 181 6.70 -1.52 -4.55
N THR A 182 5.47 -1.18 -4.15
CA THR A 182 5.01 -1.37 -2.78
C THR A 182 5.09 -2.81 -2.30
N GLY A 183 5.68 -2.99 -1.12
CA GLY A 183 5.87 -4.31 -0.50
C GLY A 183 6.92 -5.18 -1.20
N GLU A 184 7.70 -4.60 -2.13
CA GLU A 184 8.78 -5.30 -2.85
C GLU A 184 10.10 -4.54 -2.72
N ALA A 185 10.18 -3.36 -3.35
CA ALA A 185 11.33 -2.47 -3.29
C ALA A 185 10.84 -1.02 -3.30
N GLU A 186 10.83 -0.38 -2.16
CA GLU A 186 10.44 1.00 -1.96
C GLU A 186 11.65 1.81 -1.48
N VAL A 187 11.92 2.93 -2.15
CA VAL A 187 13.03 3.83 -1.78
C VAL A 187 12.74 4.59 -0.49
N PHE A 188 11.48 4.91 -0.24
CA PHE A 188 11.00 5.51 0.99
C PHE A 188 9.76 4.80 1.52
N PHE A 189 9.82 4.44 2.79
CA PHE A 189 8.74 3.79 3.52
C PHE A 189 8.67 4.38 4.93
N SER A 190 7.71 5.25 5.18
CA SER A 190 7.60 6.04 6.42
C SER A 190 7.54 5.20 7.69
N ARG A 191 7.07 3.95 7.60
CA ARG A 191 7.01 3.04 8.75
C ARG A 191 8.39 2.71 9.35
N ARG A 192 9.48 2.90 8.59
CA ARG A 192 10.85 2.78 9.13
C ARG A 192 11.21 3.86 10.15
N ILE A 193 10.49 4.99 10.14
CA ILE A 193 10.69 6.07 11.11
C ILE A 193 9.94 5.72 12.41
N GLY A 194 10.67 5.61 13.51
CA GLY A 194 10.11 5.28 14.83
C GLY A 194 9.86 3.78 15.08
N ILE A 195 10.52 2.90 14.29
CA ILE A 195 10.54 1.44 14.50
C ILE A 195 11.97 0.96 14.33
N ASP A 196 12.47 0.19 15.30
CA ASP A 196 13.79 -0.40 15.27
C ASP A 196 13.85 -1.66 14.37
N GLU A 197 15.04 -2.25 14.24
CA GLU A 197 15.25 -3.47 13.44
C GLU A 197 14.53 -4.69 14.03
N GLY A 198 14.30 -4.72 15.33
CA GLY A 198 13.57 -5.78 16.05
C GLY A 198 12.05 -5.62 15.97
N GLY A 199 11.55 -4.52 15.40
CA GLY A 199 10.13 -4.18 15.35
C GLY A 199 9.62 -3.46 16.60
N GLY A 200 10.49 -3.08 17.53
CA GLY A 200 10.19 -2.26 18.69
C GLY A 200 9.87 -0.81 18.30
N THR A 201 9.06 -0.13 19.10
CA THR A 201 8.75 1.28 18.91
C THR A 201 9.88 2.17 19.41
N VAL A 202 10.29 3.14 18.59
CA VAL A 202 11.25 4.19 18.96
C VAL A 202 10.49 5.52 18.98
N PRO A 203 10.43 6.22 20.12
CA PRO A 203 9.71 7.48 20.24
C PRO A 203 10.18 8.52 19.22
N ILE A 204 9.26 9.26 18.65
CA ILE A 204 9.55 10.37 17.75
C ILE A 204 9.42 11.67 18.53
N LEU A 205 10.56 12.32 18.78
CA LEU A 205 10.61 13.63 19.46
C LEU A 205 9.78 14.67 18.70
N GLY A 206 9.85 14.64 17.37
CA GLY A 206 9.06 15.57 16.56
C GLY A 206 9.56 15.65 15.13
N GLY A 207 8.88 16.46 14.36
CA GLY A 207 9.25 16.71 12.98
C GLY A 207 8.26 17.57 12.25
N ALA A 208 8.54 17.79 10.97
CA ALA A 208 7.69 18.59 10.13
C ALA A 208 7.66 18.05 8.69
N ARG A 209 6.56 18.28 8.02
CA ARG A 209 6.37 17.93 6.63
C ARG A 209 5.74 19.08 5.86
N VAL A 210 6.31 19.41 4.71
CA VAL A 210 5.72 20.36 3.75
C VAL A 210 5.35 19.59 2.49
N THR A 211 4.09 19.60 2.10
CA THR A 211 3.61 18.92 0.90
C THR A 211 2.64 19.75 0.11
N GLY A 212 2.70 19.65 -1.22
CA GLY A 212 1.74 20.32 -2.08
C GLY A 212 2.27 20.64 -3.46
N SER A 213 1.77 21.72 -4.04
CA SER A 213 2.13 22.17 -5.40
C SER A 213 2.65 23.59 -5.41
N VAL A 214 3.74 23.80 -6.14
CA VAL A 214 4.33 25.11 -6.42
C VAL A 214 4.42 25.25 -7.94
N GLY A 215 3.50 25.99 -8.52
CA GLY A 215 3.33 26.05 -9.98
C GLY A 215 3.03 24.68 -10.57
N ALA A 216 3.82 24.23 -11.54
CA ALA A 216 3.69 22.94 -12.19
C ALA A 216 4.40 21.78 -11.46
N TYR A 217 5.01 22.05 -10.31
CA TYR A 217 5.75 21.07 -9.56
C TYR A 217 4.98 20.64 -8.30
N LYS A 218 4.99 19.34 -8.02
CA LYS A 218 4.62 18.78 -6.71
C LYS A 218 5.88 18.67 -5.87
N VAL A 219 5.82 19.15 -4.65
CA VAL A 219 6.96 19.20 -3.72
C VAL A 219 6.59 18.53 -2.41
N GLY A 220 7.53 17.76 -1.86
CA GLY A 220 7.46 17.13 -0.56
C GLY A 220 8.79 17.28 0.16
N LEU A 221 8.74 17.76 1.39
CA LEU A 221 9.87 17.76 2.33
C LEU A 221 9.37 17.13 3.62
N LEU A 222 10.16 16.27 4.21
CA LEU A 222 9.90 15.64 5.51
C LEU A 222 11.19 15.67 6.31
N GLU A 223 11.09 16.04 7.59
CA GLU A 223 12.16 16.00 8.56
C GLU A 223 11.60 15.44 9.87
N MET A 224 12.22 14.38 10.41
CA MET A 224 11.79 13.72 11.65
C MET A 224 12.98 13.39 12.52
N GLN A 225 12.82 13.52 13.83
CA GLN A 225 13.83 13.17 14.83
C GLN A 225 13.26 12.14 15.80
N THR A 226 13.97 11.01 15.98
CA THR A 226 13.65 10.02 17.03
C THR A 226 14.51 10.23 18.26
N GLU A 227 14.08 9.66 19.36
CA GLU A 227 14.81 9.66 20.63
C GLU A 227 15.75 8.46 20.76
N GLU A 228 16.70 8.57 21.68
CA GLU A 228 17.51 7.46 22.14
C GLU A 228 16.70 6.64 23.16
N VAL A 229 16.72 5.31 23.07
CA VAL A 229 15.95 4.46 23.98
C VAL A 229 16.87 3.57 24.80
N GLY A 230 16.78 3.72 26.14
CA GLY A 230 17.39 2.82 27.12
C GLY A 230 18.91 2.69 27.04
N GLY A 231 19.62 3.63 26.39
CA GLY A 231 21.06 3.53 26.17
C GLY A 231 21.47 2.38 25.23
N VAL A 232 20.53 1.85 24.43
CA VAL A 232 20.73 0.73 23.49
C VAL A 232 20.38 1.09 22.07
N ILE A 233 19.26 1.82 21.86
CA ILE A 233 18.80 2.24 20.54
C ILE A 233 19.18 3.70 20.34
N GLN A 234 19.97 3.98 19.30
CA GLN A 234 20.40 5.34 18.97
C GLN A 234 19.24 6.20 18.45
N ALA A 235 19.34 7.49 18.69
CA ALA A 235 18.50 8.48 18.04
C ALA A 235 18.86 8.61 16.55
N ASN A 236 17.89 8.93 15.70
CA ASN A 236 18.10 9.14 14.28
C ASN A 236 17.36 10.38 13.79
N ASN A 237 17.99 11.07 12.87
CA ASN A 237 17.38 12.12 12.07
C ASN A 237 17.06 11.58 10.68
N PHE A 238 15.83 11.83 10.21
CA PHE A 238 15.34 11.36 8.91
C PHE A 238 14.90 12.55 8.06
N GLY A 239 15.57 12.75 6.93
CA GLY A 239 15.25 13.77 5.96
C GLY A 239 14.77 13.16 4.64
N VAL A 240 13.70 13.68 4.04
CA VAL A 240 13.20 13.27 2.73
C VAL A 240 12.86 14.49 1.90
N ALA A 241 13.34 14.54 0.67
CA ALA A 241 13.04 15.59 -0.29
C ALA A 241 12.52 15.00 -1.60
N ARG A 242 11.38 15.50 -2.08
CA ARG A 242 10.70 15.07 -3.29
C ARG A 242 10.35 16.25 -4.17
N VAL A 243 10.68 16.16 -5.46
CA VAL A 243 10.18 17.08 -6.49
C VAL A 243 9.69 16.27 -7.67
N MET A 244 8.48 16.52 -8.11
CA MET A 244 7.86 15.84 -9.24
C MET A 244 7.17 16.86 -10.14
N ARG A 245 7.22 16.66 -11.45
CA ARG A 245 6.45 17.42 -12.43
C ARG A 245 5.48 16.50 -13.15
N GLU A 246 4.23 16.91 -13.21
CA GLU A 246 3.19 16.27 -14.01
C GLU A 246 3.02 17.00 -15.34
N PHE A 247 2.84 16.22 -16.39
CA PHE A 247 2.59 16.70 -17.76
C PHE A 247 1.22 16.19 -18.21
N PRO A 248 0.67 16.78 -19.29
CA PRO A 248 -0.48 16.18 -19.95
C PRO A 248 -0.26 14.69 -20.29
N ASN A 249 -1.33 13.96 -20.61
CA ASN A 249 -1.27 12.56 -20.99
C ASN A 249 -0.74 11.61 -19.91
N ARG A 250 -1.01 11.91 -18.63
CA ARG A 250 -0.63 11.04 -17.49
C ARG A 250 0.87 10.78 -17.38
N THR A 251 1.67 11.70 -17.90
CA THR A 251 3.13 11.63 -17.83
C THR A 251 3.61 12.38 -16.58
N SER A 252 4.58 11.83 -15.89
CA SER A 252 5.25 12.48 -14.77
C SER A 252 6.73 12.10 -14.71
N VAL A 253 7.55 13.00 -14.19
CA VAL A 253 8.95 12.73 -13.86
C VAL A 253 9.24 13.29 -12.48
N GLY A 254 10.11 12.63 -11.73
CA GLY A 254 10.41 13.05 -10.38
C GLY A 254 11.77 12.60 -9.88
N VAL A 255 12.22 13.28 -8.83
CA VAL A 255 13.43 12.94 -8.07
C VAL A 255 13.08 12.83 -6.60
N LEU A 256 13.65 11.85 -5.92
CA LEU A 256 13.54 11.65 -4.49
C LEU A 256 14.96 11.56 -3.90
N PHE A 257 15.12 12.17 -2.75
CA PHE A 257 16.32 12.02 -1.93
C PHE A 257 15.89 11.68 -0.50
N THR A 258 16.53 10.68 0.11
CA THR A 258 16.37 10.34 1.53
C THR A 258 17.71 10.39 2.24
N ASN A 259 17.69 10.77 3.51
CA ASN A 259 18.84 10.77 4.38
C ASN A 259 18.43 10.27 5.77
N ARG A 260 19.12 9.27 6.29
CA ARG A 260 19.10 8.92 7.71
C ARG A 260 20.49 9.25 8.27
N LEU A 261 20.52 9.91 9.40
CA LEU A 261 21.74 10.27 10.13
C LEU A 261 21.58 9.80 11.57
N GLY A 262 22.49 8.97 12.04
CA GLY A 262 22.62 8.65 13.45
C GLY A 262 22.91 9.90 14.27
N THR A 263 22.21 10.09 15.39
CA THR A 263 22.34 11.25 16.29
C THR A 263 22.39 10.76 17.74
N GLY A 264 22.79 11.66 18.67
CA GLY A 264 22.95 11.33 20.07
C GLY A 264 24.29 10.65 20.39
N ASP A 265 24.43 10.28 21.65
CA ASP A 265 25.71 9.78 22.17
C ASP A 265 26.00 8.33 21.75
N LEU A 266 25.01 7.57 21.34
CA LEU A 266 25.14 6.18 20.87
C LEU A 266 25.48 6.07 19.39
N ALA A 267 25.31 7.13 18.60
CA ALA A 267 25.55 7.09 17.18
C ALA A 267 27.05 7.00 16.88
N PRO A 268 27.52 6.02 16.06
CA PRO A 268 28.89 5.98 15.56
C PRO A 268 29.24 7.23 14.78
N GLU A 269 30.52 7.57 14.72
CA GLU A 269 31.01 8.55 13.75
C GLU A 269 30.71 8.04 12.33
N ASP A 270 30.28 8.92 11.45
CA ASP A 270 29.93 8.62 10.05
C ASP A 270 28.74 7.64 9.88
N ASP A 271 27.82 7.52 10.84
CA ASP A 271 26.61 6.72 10.68
C ASP A 271 25.54 7.47 9.88
N TYR A 272 25.49 7.20 8.58
CA TYR A 272 24.46 7.74 7.69
C TYR A 272 24.01 6.73 6.63
N ASN A 273 22.82 6.97 6.10
CA ASN A 273 22.33 6.32 4.87
C ASN A 273 21.69 7.36 3.97
N ARG A 274 22.11 7.43 2.72
CA ARG A 274 21.57 8.37 1.72
C ARG A 274 21.11 7.60 0.49
N VAL A 275 19.93 7.94 -0.02
CA VAL A 275 19.44 7.36 -1.26
C VAL A 275 18.95 8.46 -2.19
N GLY A 276 19.45 8.43 -3.43
CA GLY A 276 18.93 9.25 -4.52
C GLY A 276 18.15 8.40 -5.50
N ALA A 277 16.99 8.86 -5.95
CA ALA A 277 16.18 8.16 -6.94
C ALA A 277 15.61 9.12 -7.99
N PHE A 278 15.50 8.63 -9.20
CA PHE A 278 14.76 9.23 -10.31
C PHE A 278 13.65 8.29 -10.75
N ASP A 279 12.45 8.79 -10.97
CA ASP A 279 11.33 8.03 -11.48
C ASP A 279 10.60 8.76 -12.60
N ALA A 280 9.99 7.97 -13.47
CA ALA A 280 9.19 8.48 -14.56
C ALA A 280 7.98 7.56 -14.83
N LYS A 281 6.90 8.18 -15.29
CA LYS A 281 5.74 7.50 -15.83
C LYS A 281 5.34 8.19 -17.12
N VAL A 282 5.07 7.42 -18.18
CA VAL A 282 4.64 7.91 -19.48
C VAL A 282 3.32 7.24 -19.84
N GLY A 283 2.28 8.03 -20.06
CA GLY A 283 1.01 7.56 -20.61
C GLY A 283 1.09 7.37 -22.12
N ILE A 284 0.65 6.23 -22.62
CA ILE A 284 0.64 5.88 -24.05
C ILE A 284 -0.80 5.69 -24.50
N GLY A 285 -1.32 6.64 -25.27
CA GLY A 285 -2.72 6.68 -25.63
C GLY A 285 -3.64 6.64 -24.41
N ASP A 286 -4.84 6.10 -24.55
CA ASP A 286 -5.80 6.04 -23.43
C ASP A 286 -5.56 4.85 -22.51
N TYR A 287 -4.99 3.77 -23.00
CA TYR A 287 -4.95 2.46 -22.35
C TYR A 287 -3.57 2.03 -21.87
N GLY A 288 -2.50 2.61 -22.42
CA GLY A 288 -1.12 2.22 -22.11
C GLY A 288 -0.44 3.12 -21.09
N SER A 289 0.52 2.57 -20.38
CA SER A 289 1.52 3.33 -19.60
C SER A 289 2.79 2.52 -19.41
N VAL A 290 3.92 3.24 -19.38
CA VAL A 290 5.22 2.71 -18.98
C VAL A 290 5.69 3.54 -17.80
N SER A 291 6.23 2.89 -16.77
CA SER A 291 6.78 3.54 -15.58
C SER A 291 8.03 2.82 -15.12
N GLY A 292 8.89 3.54 -14.43
CA GLY A 292 10.09 2.95 -13.84
C GLY A 292 10.81 3.92 -12.94
N PHE A 293 11.80 3.41 -12.25
CA PHE A 293 12.73 4.19 -11.44
C PHE A 293 14.15 3.62 -11.53
N ILE A 294 15.10 4.45 -11.18
CA ILE A 294 16.48 4.09 -10.85
C ILE A 294 16.84 4.75 -9.54
N ALA A 295 17.57 4.06 -8.68
CA ALA A 295 18.03 4.55 -7.39
C ALA A 295 19.45 4.08 -7.09
N ALA A 296 20.16 4.88 -6.27
CA ALA A 296 21.44 4.50 -5.71
C ALA A 296 21.50 4.89 -4.24
N SER A 297 22.08 4.03 -3.42
CA SER A 297 22.32 4.25 -1.99
C SER A 297 23.79 4.45 -1.68
N ASP A 298 24.07 5.22 -0.61
CA ASP A 298 25.37 5.43 -0.02
C ASP A 298 25.28 5.16 1.48
N THR A 299 26.00 4.14 1.94
CA THR A 299 26.01 3.67 3.34
C THR A 299 27.46 3.38 3.72
N PRO A 300 28.01 3.96 4.76
CA PRO A 300 29.36 3.69 5.23
C PRO A 300 29.59 2.19 5.46
N GLY A 301 30.76 1.71 5.02
CA GLY A 301 31.16 0.32 5.18
C GLY A 301 30.48 -0.69 4.24
N ARG A 302 29.56 -0.27 3.37
CA ARG A 302 29.00 -1.12 2.30
C ARG A 302 29.75 -0.89 0.98
N GLU A 303 30.40 -1.92 0.51
CA GLU A 303 31.10 -1.93 -0.78
C GLU A 303 30.30 -2.73 -1.82
N GLY A 304 30.50 -2.45 -3.10
CA GLY A 304 29.85 -3.14 -4.21
C GLY A 304 28.84 -2.27 -4.96
N ASN A 305 27.98 -2.91 -5.74
CA ASN A 305 26.96 -2.21 -6.51
C ASN A 305 25.75 -1.87 -5.62
N ALA A 306 25.55 -0.59 -5.38
CA ALA A 306 24.51 -0.05 -4.51
C ALA A 306 23.35 0.58 -5.32
N THR A 307 22.91 -0.07 -6.40
CA THR A 307 21.85 0.43 -7.27
C THR A 307 20.60 -0.44 -7.26
N ALA A 308 19.44 0.16 -7.53
CA ALA A 308 18.21 -0.54 -7.82
C ALA A 308 17.46 0.14 -8.97
N GLY A 309 16.66 -0.62 -9.69
CA GLY A 309 15.84 -0.08 -10.75
C GLY A 309 14.69 -1.00 -11.14
N GLN A 310 13.66 -0.40 -11.71
CA GLN A 310 12.50 -1.08 -12.23
C GLN A 310 12.00 -0.43 -13.53
N LEU A 311 11.54 -1.26 -14.43
CA LEU A 311 10.78 -0.84 -15.61
C LEU A 311 9.54 -1.71 -15.71
N SER A 312 8.37 -1.09 -15.85
CA SER A 312 7.10 -1.79 -15.98
C SER A 312 6.22 -1.14 -17.04
N GLY A 313 5.46 -1.98 -17.75
CA GLY A 313 4.48 -1.56 -18.74
C GLY A 313 3.12 -2.16 -18.46
N THR A 314 2.06 -1.39 -18.68
CA THR A 314 0.67 -1.86 -18.54
C THR A 314 -0.15 -1.36 -19.73
N TYR A 315 -0.96 -2.23 -20.30
CA TYR A 315 -2.00 -1.91 -21.26
C TYR A 315 -3.33 -2.47 -20.76
N SER A 316 -4.38 -1.65 -20.67
CA SER A 316 -5.67 -2.08 -20.14
C SER A 316 -6.81 -1.46 -20.91
N ASN A 317 -7.49 -2.28 -21.73
CA ASN A 317 -8.75 -1.92 -22.38
C ASN A 317 -9.92 -2.72 -21.78
N GLU A 318 -11.11 -2.60 -22.35
CA GLU A 318 -12.32 -3.26 -21.85
C GLU A 318 -12.19 -4.79 -21.75
N ARG A 319 -11.46 -5.43 -22.66
CA ARG A 319 -11.38 -6.89 -22.79
C ARG A 319 -10.11 -7.49 -22.20
N VAL A 320 -9.00 -6.74 -22.25
CA VAL A 320 -7.67 -7.28 -21.94
C VAL A 320 -6.91 -6.30 -21.07
N THR A 321 -6.26 -6.82 -20.03
CA THR A 321 -5.21 -6.14 -19.28
C THR A 321 -3.94 -6.94 -19.40
N LEU A 322 -2.88 -6.30 -19.89
CA LEU A 322 -1.53 -6.86 -19.99
C LEU A 322 -0.59 -6.08 -19.09
N SER A 323 0.29 -6.77 -18.38
CA SER A 323 1.40 -6.12 -17.70
C SER A 323 2.69 -6.94 -17.87
N ALA A 324 3.81 -6.22 -17.90
CA ALA A 324 5.14 -6.80 -17.85
C ALA A 324 6.03 -5.89 -17.01
N GLY A 325 6.97 -6.48 -16.25
CA GLY A 325 7.88 -5.75 -15.40
C GLY A 325 9.22 -6.46 -15.23
N TYR A 326 10.27 -5.66 -15.12
CA TYR A 326 11.60 -6.09 -14.74
C TYR A 326 12.08 -5.22 -13.58
N THR A 327 12.62 -5.84 -12.54
CA THR A 327 13.21 -5.18 -11.38
C THR A 327 14.59 -5.78 -11.13
N GLU A 328 15.56 -4.95 -10.80
CA GLU A 328 16.88 -5.37 -10.36
C GLU A 328 17.26 -4.59 -9.10
N VAL A 329 17.70 -5.31 -8.08
CA VAL A 329 18.23 -4.77 -6.83
C VAL A 329 19.61 -5.38 -6.62
N ALA A 330 20.61 -4.54 -6.54
CA ALA A 330 22.00 -4.98 -6.36
C ALA A 330 22.32 -5.30 -4.89
N GLU A 331 23.40 -6.04 -4.68
CA GLU A 331 23.81 -6.60 -3.39
C GLU A 331 24.08 -5.56 -2.30
N ALA A 332 24.63 -4.41 -2.66
CA ALA A 332 24.96 -3.35 -1.72
C ALA A 332 23.88 -2.26 -1.62
N PHE A 333 22.79 -2.35 -2.41
CA PHE A 333 21.69 -1.39 -2.32
C PHE A 333 20.97 -1.51 -0.96
N ASN A 334 20.93 -0.40 -0.22
CA ASN A 334 20.44 -0.36 1.15
C ASN A 334 19.63 0.91 1.41
N PRO A 335 18.30 0.91 1.19
CA PRO A 335 17.43 2.03 1.53
C PRO A 335 16.94 1.88 2.97
N GLU A 336 17.69 2.36 3.97
CA GLU A 336 17.33 2.19 5.39
C GLU A 336 16.02 2.90 5.76
N VAL A 337 15.67 3.97 5.05
CA VAL A 337 14.37 4.65 5.19
C VAL A 337 13.34 4.08 4.20
N GLY A 338 13.66 2.99 3.54
CA GLY A 338 12.84 2.30 2.56
C GLY A 338 12.41 0.90 3.00
N PHE A 339 11.94 0.12 2.06
CA PHE A 339 11.59 -1.28 2.26
C PHE A 339 12.14 -2.14 1.13
N LEU A 340 12.83 -3.21 1.49
CA LEU A 340 13.22 -4.29 0.59
C LEU A 340 12.70 -5.61 1.14
N ARG A 341 11.92 -6.32 0.33
CA ARG A 341 11.51 -7.68 0.67
C ARG A 341 12.66 -8.66 0.52
N ARG A 342 13.54 -8.39 -0.46
CA ARG A 342 14.73 -9.19 -0.83
C ARG A 342 15.86 -8.26 -1.22
N SER A 343 17.08 -8.71 -1.10
CA SER A 343 18.29 -8.08 -1.63
C SER A 343 18.90 -8.94 -2.73
N ASP A 344 19.77 -8.37 -3.53
CA ASP A 344 20.56 -9.06 -4.57
C ASP A 344 19.74 -9.91 -5.53
N TYR A 345 18.76 -9.31 -6.20
CA TYR A 345 17.88 -10.07 -7.08
C TYR A 345 17.55 -9.36 -8.40
N ARG A 346 17.16 -10.16 -9.38
CA ARG A 346 16.45 -9.80 -10.61
C ARG A 346 15.08 -10.43 -10.59
N LYS A 347 14.05 -9.65 -10.92
CA LYS A 347 12.67 -10.11 -11.00
C LYS A 347 12.14 -9.89 -12.41
N LEU A 348 11.53 -10.89 -12.97
CA LEU A 348 10.68 -10.79 -14.15
C LEU A 348 9.24 -11.08 -13.75
N SER A 349 8.33 -10.21 -14.15
CA SER A 349 6.89 -10.40 -13.91
C SER A 349 6.08 -10.13 -15.16
N GLY A 350 4.92 -10.79 -15.26
CA GLY A 350 3.99 -10.54 -16.34
C GLY A 350 2.60 -11.06 -16.03
N SER A 351 1.59 -10.40 -16.56
CA SER A 351 0.22 -10.89 -16.46
C SER A 351 -0.57 -10.66 -17.75
N VAL A 352 -1.46 -11.60 -18.01
CA VAL A 352 -2.49 -11.51 -19.05
C VAL A 352 -3.82 -11.76 -18.37
N PHE A 353 -4.68 -10.75 -18.34
CA PHE A 353 -6.01 -10.83 -17.76
C PHE A 353 -7.03 -10.50 -18.84
N THR A 354 -8.00 -11.38 -19.06
CA THR A 354 -9.02 -11.22 -20.11
C THR A 354 -10.43 -11.23 -19.52
N ARG A 355 -11.37 -10.59 -20.19
CA ARG A 355 -12.78 -10.49 -19.77
C ARG A 355 -13.68 -10.93 -20.91
N PHE A 356 -14.52 -11.94 -20.64
CA PHE A 356 -15.53 -12.45 -21.59
C PHE A 356 -16.91 -12.30 -20.95
N ARG A 357 -17.85 -11.72 -21.70
CA ARG A 357 -19.22 -11.53 -21.25
C ARG A 357 -20.16 -12.25 -22.22
N PRO A 358 -20.49 -13.54 -21.93
CA PRO A 358 -21.42 -14.29 -22.76
C PRO A 358 -22.83 -13.73 -22.60
N GLU A 359 -23.58 -13.63 -23.70
CA GLU A 359 -24.94 -13.09 -23.68
C GLU A 359 -25.89 -14.00 -22.91
N ASP A 360 -25.78 -15.32 -23.10
CA ASP A 360 -26.65 -16.32 -22.46
C ASP A 360 -25.91 -17.64 -22.21
N PHE A 361 -25.17 -17.70 -21.08
CA PHE A 361 -24.44 -18.89 -20.69
C PHE A 361 -24.60 -19.13 -19.18
N ILE A 362 -25.48 -20.07 -18.80
CA ILE A 362 -25.74 -20.56 -17.42
C ILE A 362 -25.79 -19.47 -16.34
N GLY A 363 -26.32 -18.29 -16.67
CA GLY A 363 -26.41 -17.17 -15.73
C GLY A 363 -25.08 -16.44 -15.45
N ILE A 364 -24.03 -16.72 -16.20
CA ILE A 364 -22.74 -16.04 -16.09
C ILE A 364 -22.87 -14.61 -16.64
N GLN A 365 -22.34 -13.66 -15.88
CA GLN A 365 -22.21 -12.27 -16.28
C GLN A 365 -20.85 -12.00 -16.91
N GLU A 366 -19.78 -12.51 -16.30
CA GLU A 366 -18.41 -12.30 -16.77
C GLU A 366 -17.52 -13.50 -16.41
N LEU A 367 -16.65 -13.88 -17.34
CA LEU A 367 -15.52 -14.78 -17.13
C LEU A 367 -14.24 -13.99 -17.19
N ARG A 368 -13.31 -14.24 -16.26
CA ARG A 368 -12.03 -13.53 -16.16
C ARG A 368 -10.85 -14.49 -16.15
N PRO A 369 -10.60 -15.25 -17.22
CA PRO A 369 -9.40 -16.08 -17.28
C PRO A 369 -8.16 -15.21 -17.31
N HIS A 370 -7.17 -15.61 -16.48
CA HIS A 370 -5.93 -14.88 -16.38
C HIS A 370 -4.74 -15.78 -16.04
N VAL A 371 -3.56 -15.26 -16.39
CA VAL A 371 -2.27 -15.87 -16.11
C VAL A 371 -1.38 -14.80 -15.51
N ASN A 372 -0.74 -15.11 -14.38
CA ASN A 372 0.25 -14.28 -13.74
C ASN A 372 1.54 -15.07 -13.55
N TYR A 373 2.65 -14.49 -13.94
CA TYR A 373 3.98 -15.07 -13.73
C TYR A 373 4.86 -14.07 -12.96
N ARG A 374 5.68 -14.58 -12.04
CA ARG A 374 6.80 -13.87 -11.42
C ARG A 374 7.93 -14.85 -11.12
N GLY A 375 9.14 -14.44 -11.45
CA GLY A 375 10.35 -15.21 -11.15
C GLY A 375 11.41 -14.29 -10.56
N TYR A 376 12.18 -14.82 -9.62
CA TYR A 376 13.27 -14.13 -8.94
C TYR A 376 14.54 -14.94 -9.06
N TRP A 377 15.61 -14.27 -9.45
CA TRP A 377 16.94 -14.85 -9.59
C TRP A 377 17.94 -13.98 -8.85
N GLN A 378 18.86 -14.59 -8.13
CA GLN A 378 20.09 -13.91 -7.69
C GLN A 378 20.92 -13.48 -8.90
N ARG A 379 21.85 -12.58 -8.70
CA ARG A 379 22.66 -12.03 -9.81
C ARG A 379 23.62 -13.06 -10.40
N ASP A 380 23.99 -14.10 -9.66
CA ASP A 380 24.75 -15.26 -10.12
C ASP A 380 23.94 -16.23 -11.01
N GLY A 381 22.61 -16.04 -11.09
CA GLY A 381 21.69 -16.84 -11.88
C GLY A 381 20.92 -17.90 -11.09
N PHE A 382 21.17 -18.06 -9.80
CA PHE A 382 20.38 -18.95 -8.95
C PHE A 382 18.93 -18.48 -8.87
N GLN A 383 17.99 -19.34 -9.20
CA GLN A 383 16.57 -19.04 -9.12
C GLN A 383 16.08 -19.24 -7.67
N GLN A 384 15.73 -18.15 -6.99
CA GLN A 384 15.18 -18.19 -5.63
C GLN A 384 13.72 -18.62 -5.61
N THR A 385 12.90 -18.03 -6.51
CA THR A 385 11.46 -18.29 -6.55
C THR A 385 10.95 -18.19 -7.98
N GLY A 386 10.03 -19.05 -8.34
CA GLY A 386 9.22 -18.98 -9.55
C GLY A 386 7.75 -19.23 -9.21
N TYR A 387 6.84 -18.41 -9.73
CA TYR A 387 5.42 -18.59 -9.49
C TYR A 387 4.63 -18.35 -10.76
N LEU A 388 3.82 -19.35 -11.15
CA LEU A 388 2.87 -19.26 -12.25
C LEU A 388 1.48 -19.54 -11.69
N HIS A 389 0.58 -18.59 -11.87
CA HIS A 389 -0.82 -18.67 -11.49
C HIS A 389 -1.70 -18.65 -12.74
N VAL A 390 -2.57 -19.61 -12.86
CA VAL A 390 -3.59 -19.69 -13.92
C VAL A 390 -4.95 -19.84 -13.25
N ASP A 391 -5.84 -18.90 -13.49
CA ASP A 391 -7.15 -18.86 -12.83
C ASP A 391 -8.23 -18.35 -13.78
N ASN A 392 -9.49 -18.69 -13.46
CA ASN A 392 -10.67 -18.09 -14.03
C ASN A 392 -11.67 -17.72 -12.94
N HIS A 393 -12.12 -16.46 -12.93
CA HIS A 393 -13.24 -16.02 -12.11
C HIS A 393 -14.53 -16.18 -12.89
N TRP A 394 -15.52 -16.77 -12.27
CA TRP A 394 -16.87 -17.01 -12.76
C TRP A 394 -17.82 -16.08 -12.01
N GLU A 395 -18.14 -14.94 -12.59
CA GLU A 395 -19.08 -13.99 -12.01
C GLU A 395 -20.49 -14.25 -12.56
N PHE A 396 -21.45 -14.47 -11.67
CA PHE A 396 -22.82 -14.75 -12.02
C PHE A 396 -23.69 -13.51 -11.91
N ARG A 397 -24.72 -13.38 -12.76
CA ARG A 397 -25.71 -12.31 -12.71
C ARG A 397 -26.43 -12.22 -11.36
N SER A 398 -26.54 -13.33 -10.65
CA SER A 398 -27.07 -13.39 -9.27
C SER A 398 -26.17 -12.73 -8.23
N GLY A 399 -24.88 -12.45 -8.57
CA GLY A 399 -23.87 -11.88 -7.70
C GLY A 399 -23.00 -12.90 -6.98
N TYR A 400 -23.20 -14.22 -7.20
CA TYR A 400 -22.25 -15.22 -6.76
C TYR A 400 -20.96 -15.14 -7.57
N GLU A 401 -19.83 -15.45 -6.95
CA GLU A 401 -18.54 -15.51 -7.63
C GLU A 401 -17.79 -16.79 -7.24
N ILE A 402 -17.16 -17.45 -8.23
CA ILE A 402 -16.33 -18.64 -8.03
C ILE A 402 -15.00 -18.39 -8.72
N HIS A 403 -13.88 -18.68 -8.03
CA HIS A 403 -12.56 -18.69 -8.63
C HIS A 403 -12.05 -20.13 -8.67
N THR A 404 -11.43 -20.51 -9.78
CA THR A 404 -10.86 -21.85 -9.97
C THR A 404 -9.48 -21.73 -10.59
N GLY A 405 -8.46 -21.91 -9.78
CA GLY A 405 -7.08 -21.67 -10.19
C GLY A 405 -6.14 -22.83 -9.88
N ARG A 406 -5.00 -22.76 -10.52
CA ARG A 406 -3.86 -23.61 -10.24
C ARG A 406 -2.58 -22.80 -10.19
N ASN A 407 -1.81 -23.02 -9.14
CA ASN A 407 -0.51 -22.41 -8.92
C ASN A 407 0.58 -23.44 -9.16
N TRP A 408 1.65 -23.06 -9.81
CA TRP A 408 2.91 -23.78 -9.86
C TRP A 408 3.98 -22.92 -9.22
N THR A 409 4.68 -23.46 -8.25
CA THR A 409 5.72 -22.80 -7.50
C THR A 409 7.03 -23.55 -7.63
N TYR A 410 8.08 -22.81 -7.89
CA TYR A 410 9.47 -23.26 -7.76
C TYR A 410 10.11 -22.48 -6.60
N GLU A 411 10.81 -23.17 -5.71
CA GLU A 411 11.57 -22.59 -4.62
C GLU A 411 12.97 -23.18 -4.60
N GLY A 412 13.97 -22.37 -4.92
CA GLY A 412 15.37 -22.68 -4.70
C GLY A 412 15.77 -22.20 -3.31
N VAL A 413 16.14 -23.12 -2.44
CA VAL A 413 16.57 -22.84 -1.06
C VAL A 413 18.05 -23.03 -0.98
N ASP A 414 18.80 -21.94 -0.90
CA ASP A 414 20.26 -21.89 -0.79
C ASP A 414 20.74 -21.92 0.67
N GLU A 415 19.88 -21.54 1.61
CA GLU A 415 20.12 -21.61 3.04
C GLU A 415 18.89 -22.19 3.74
N ALA A 416 19.09 -23.19 4.61
CA ALA A 416 18.01 -23.83 5.34
C ALA A 416 17.36 -22.85 6.33
N PHE A 417 16.02 -22.81 6.39
CA PHE A 417 15.26 -21.92 7.26
C PHE A 417 14.15 -22.64 8.00
N ASP A 418 13.70 -22.06 9.11
CA ASP A 418 12.61 -22.58 9.90
C ASP A 418 11.30 -21.85 9.56
N ILE A 419 10.26 -22.60 9.16
CA ILE A 419 8.91 -22.04 8.91
C ILE A 419 8.08 -21.94 10.20
N SER A 420 8.49 -22.67 11.22
CA SER A 420 7.93 -22.70 12.58
C SER A 420 8.97 -23.29 13.48
N GLU A 421 8.84 -23.11 14.78
CA GLU A 421 9.73 -23.70 15.79
C GLU A 421 9.84 -25.21 15.58
N GLY A 422 11.07 -25.68 15.32
CA GLY A 422 11.37 -27.11 15.09
C GLY A 422 10.95 -27.68 13.73
N VAL A 423 10.47 -26.85 12.79
CA VAL A 423 10.08 -27.28 11.45
C VAL A 423 10.97 -26.59 10.41
N ARG A 424 12.04 -27.31 10.02
CA ARG A 424 13.10 -26.80 9.15
C ARG A 424 12.93 -27.24 7.71
N VAL A 425 13.05 -26.29 6.76
CA VAL A 425 13.15 -26.56 5.33
C VAL A 425 14.62 -26.68 4.96
N PRO A 426 15.09 -27.82 4.46
CA PRO A 426 16.47 -28.01 4.03
C PRO A 426 16.82 -27.23 2.77
N VAL A 427 18.13 -27.07 2.52
CA VAL A 427 18.65 -26.63 1.22
C VAL A 427 18.22 -27.58 0.12
N GLY A 428 17.78 -27.05 -1.01
CA GLY A 428 17.34 -27.83 -2.16
C GLY A 428 16.42 -27.08 -3.11
N ASP A 429 16.07 -27.76 -4.18
CA ASP A 429 15.15 -27.28 -5.20
C ASP A 429 13.79 -27.95 -5.04
N TYR A 430 12.75 -27.16 -4.88
CA TYR A 430 11.39 -27.63 -4.67
C TYR A 430 10.48 -27.14 -5.79
N SER A 431 9.78 -28.05 -6.45
CA SER A 431 8.76 -27.73 -7.43
C SER A 431 7.46 -28.37 -7.02
N HIS A 432 6.42 -27.57 -6.88
CA HIS A 432 5.12 -28.08 -6.48
C HIS A 432 3.98 -27.31 -7.15
N ALA A 433 2.78 -27.90 -7.08
CA ALA A 433 1.59 -27.27 -7.59
C ALA A 433 0.45 -27.42 -6.58
N GLU A 434 -0.40 -26.41 -6.50
CA GLU A 434 -1.59 -26.40 -5.66
C GLU A 434 -2.83 -25.97 -6.44
N TRP A 435 -3.99 -26.46 -6.05
CA TRP A 435 -5.28 -25.97 -6.48
C TRP A 435 -5.71 -24.81 -5.58
N ALA A 436 -6.22 -23.77 -6.21
CA ALA A 436 -6.85 -22.62 -5.54
C ALA A 436 -8.34 -22.60 -5.89
N PHE A 437 -9.16 -22.50 -4.87
CA PHE A 437 -10.62 -22.39 -5.02
C PHE A 437 -11.12 -21.29 -4.11
N ARG A 438 -12.02 -20.41 -4.62
CA ARG A 438 -12.70 -19.40 -3.82
C ARG A 438 -14.17 -19.35 -4.23
N PHE A 439 -15.04 -19.24 -3.24
CA PHE A 439 -16.48 -19.08 -3.43
C PHE A 439 -16.96 -17.90 -2.62
N MET A 440 -17.77 -17.05 -3.21
CA MET A 440 -18.34 -15.84 -2.56
C MET A 440 -19.84 -15.74 -2.85
N THR A 441 -20.61 -15.44 -1.81
CA THR A 441 -22.01 -15.07 -1.93
C THR A 441 -22.18 -13.60 -2.32
N PRO A 442 -23.37 -13.18 -2.83
CA PRO A 442 -23.59 -11.84 -3.33
C PRO A 442 -23.31 -10.73 -2.30
N GLU A 443 -22.67 -9.64 -2.73
CA GLU A 443 -22.41 -8.47 -1.88
C GLU A 443 -23.69 -7.77 -1.37
N LYS A 444 -24.79 -7.92 -2.08
CA LYS A 444 -26.09 -7.34 -1.69
C LYS A 444 -26.69 -7.96 -0.44
N ASP A 445 -26.30 -9.20 -0.11
CA ASP A 445 -26.89 -9.94 1.00
C ASP A 445 -26.46 -9.36 2.35
N ALA A 446 -27.36 -9.39 3.32
CA ALA A 446 -27.08 -8.91 4.67
C ALA A 446 -26.08 -9.83 5.41
N VAL A 447 -26.01 -11.10 5.02
CA VAL A 447 -25.04 -12.09 5.48
C VAL A 447 -24.29 -12.60 4.27
N ARG A 448 -22.97 -12.44 4.27
CA ARG A 448 -22.07 -12.91 3.22
C ARG A 448 -21.21 -14.03 3.74
N PHE A 449 -20.97 -15.00 2.90
CA PHE A 449 -20.06 -16.09 3.14
C PHE A 449 -19.00 -16.14 2.04
N GLU A 450 -17.77 -16.27 2.45
CA GLU A 450 -16.63 -16.53 1.57
C GLU A 450 -15.90 -17.77 2.05
N LEU A 451 -15.45 -18.60 1.13
CA LEU A 451 -14.61 -19.76 1.41
C LEU A 451 -13.43 -19.77 0.45
N ALA A 452 -12.21 -19.67 0.99
CA ALA A 452 -10.97 -19.85 0.24
C ALA A 452 -10.29 -21.16 0.64
N ILE A 453 -9.87 -21.96 -0.35
CA ILE A 453 -9.18 -23.21 -0.17
C ILE A 453 -7.97 -23.26 -1.10
N ASN A 454 -6.78 -23.52 -0.53
CA ASN A 454 -5.58 -23.87 -1.28
C ASN A 454 -5.12 -25.25 -0.84
N ARG A 455 -4.87 -26.16 -1.80
CA ARG A 455 -4.40 -27.50 -1.52
C ARG A 455 -3.41 -28.00 -2.56
N GLY A 456 -2.28 -28.49 -2.10
CA GLY A 456 -1.25 -29.05 -2.98
C GLY A 456 0.09 -29.22 -2.29
N GLY A 457 1.13 -29.33 -3.09
CA GLY A 457 2.49 -29.52 -2.61
C GLY A 457 3.07 -28.29 -1.92
N PHE A 458 4.00 -28.51 -0.98
CA PHE A 458 4.69 -27.47 -0.23
C PHE A 458 6.03 -28.01 0.29
N PHE A 459 7.17 -27.50 -0.21
CA PHE A 459 8.55 -27.91 0.17
C PHE A 459 8.77 -29.43 0.27
N GLY A 460 8.34 -30.18 -0.74
CA GLY A 460 8.48 -31.62 -0.79
C GLY A 460 7.40 -32.41 -0.05
N GLY A 461 6.55 -31.75 0.70
CA GLY A 461 5.36 -32.28 1.36
C GLY A 461 4.07 -31.70 0.81
N ASP A 462 3.06 -31.59 1.65
CA ASP A 462 1.72 -31.12 1.29
C ASP A 462 1.23 -30.01 2.22
N ARG A 463 0.40 -29.10 1.65
CA ARG A 463 -0.30 -28.06 2.39
C ARG A 463 -1.79 -28.05 2.07
N THR A 464 -2.60 -27.83 3.09
CA THR A 464 -4.01 -27.49 2.94
C THR A 464 -4.31 -26.26 3.78
N ALA A 465 -4.73 -25.17 3.12
CA ALA A 465 -5.17 -23.93 3.75
C ALA A 465 -6.67 -23.74 3.49
N ILE A 466 -7.44 -23.47 4.54
CA ILE A 466 -8.90 -23.23 4.46
C ILE A 466 -9.20 -21.96 5.26
N VAL A 467 -9.85 -21.00 4.63
CA VAL A 467 -10.24 -19.73 5.24
C VAL A 467 -11.71 -19.44 4.94
N PRO A 468 -12.64 -19.90 5.81
CA PRO A 468 -14.01 -19.41 5.79
C PRO A 468 -14.09 -18.00 6.41
N THR A 469 -14.84 -17.11 5.76
CA THR A 469 -15.14 -15.77 6.25
C THR A 469 -16.64 -15.55 6.25
N LEU A 470 -17.18 -15.08 7.37
CA LEU A 470 -18.58 -14.72 7.53
C LEU A 470 -18.68 -13.23 7.85
N SER A 471 -19.34 -12.47 6.97
CA SER A 471 -19.61 -11.05 7.19
C SER A 471 -21.11 -10.85 7.35
N ALA A 472 -21.54 -10.12 8.37
CA ALA A 472 -22.93 -9.79 8.63
C ALA A 472 -23.11 -8.29 8.80
N ARG A 473 -24.16 -7.74 8.18
CA ARG A 473 -24.48 -6.32 8.25
C ARG A 473 -25.91 -6.10 8.71
N LYS A 474 -26.10 -5.24 9.72
CA LYS A 474 -27.40 -4.81 10.21
C LYS A 474 -27.61 -3.32 9.94
N GLY A 475 -28.27 -3.03 8.81
CA GLY A 475 -28.50 -1.66 8.35
C GLY A 475 -27.16 -0.95 8.03
N ASP A 476 -27.06 0.29 8.49
CA ASP A 476 -25.91 1.19 8.40
C ASP A 476 -25.07 1.28 9.70
N LYS A 477 -25.50 0.56 10.75
CA LYS A 477 -25.00 0.74 12.12
C LYS A 477 -23.99 -0.31 12.56
N LEU A 478 -24.07 -1.50 12.00
CA LEU A 478 -23.22 -2.61 12.43
C LEU A 478 -22.80 -3.45 11.23
N THR A 479 -21.51 -3.61 11.07
CA THR A 479 -20.88 -4.63 10.20
C THR A 479 -19.95 -5.45 11.07
N THR A 480 -20.09 -6.77 11.00
CA THR A 480 -19.24 -7.72 11.72
C THR A 480 -18.65 -8.69 10.71
N GLU A 481 -17.35 -8.96 10.82
CA GLU A 481 -16.66 -9.95 10.03
C GLU A 481 -15.88 -10.91 10.92
N ILE A 482 -15.99 -12.20 10.64
CA ILE A 482 -15.26 -13.27 11.33
C ILE A 482 -14.58 -14.10 10.25
N ALA A 483 -13.26 -14.14 10.27
CA ALA A 483 -12.44 -15.00 9.43
C ALA A 483 -11.68 -16.01 10.30
N LEU A 484 -11.64 -17.26 9.88
CA LEU A 484 -10.91 -18.34 10.53
C LEU A 484 -9.90 -18.93 9.55
N GLY A 485 -8.60 -18.77 9.84
CA GLY A 485 -7.53 -19.34 9.05
C GLY A 485 -7.07 -20.69 9.63
N HIS A 486 -7.15 -21.76 8.84
CA HIS A 486 -6.60 -23.06 9.19
C HIS A 486 -5.56 -23.48 8.14
N ASN A 487 -4.32 -23.71 8.59
CA ASN A 487 -3.26 -24.24 7.75
C ASN A 487 -2.79 -25.58 8.32
N ARG A 488 -2.83 -26.62 7.51
CA ARG A 488 -2.21 -27.91 7.78
C ARG A 488 -1.04 -28.09 6.83
N VAL A 489 0.16 -28.23 7.35
CA VAL A 489 1.40 -28.46 6.61
C VAL A 489 1.99 -29.78 7.07
N GLU A 490 2.34 -30.64 6.13
CA GLU A 490 3.02 -31.92 6.35
C GLU A 490 4.30 -31.92 5.50
N LEU A 491 5.45 -31.81 6.14
CA LEU A 491 6.76 -31.88 5.49
C LEU A 491 7.35 -33.29 5.65
N PRO A 492 8.30 -33.71 4.77
CA PRO A 492 8.96 -35.01 4.84
C PRO A 492 9.68 -35.24 6.16
#